data_b2e6cef99a8c3bd2d690be332fe8619b
#
_entry.id   b2e6cef99a8c3bd2d690be332fe8619b
#
_cell.length_a   1.000
_cell.length_b   1.000
_cell.length_c   1.000
_cell.angle_alpha   90.00
_cell.angle_beta   90.00
_cell.angle_gamma   90.00
#
_symmetry.space_group_name_H-M   'P 1'
#
loop_
_entity.id
_entity.type
_entity.pdbx_description
1 polymer ?
#
loop_
_entity_poly.entity_id
_entity_poly.type
_entity_poly.pdbx_seq_one_letter_code
_entity_poly.pdbx_strand_id
1 'polypeptide(L)'
;MAKSRRYCYLCGNTYEYCDCNRQPSFMATFCSENCRDIFKSLSLYGTNIISAEDCKELLDCCDLSNKESYKESTRNTIDKLYATQVATIEEPEVVVEPVEDVVDPVVDDVVIDTIPEIKIERKKRNREVVIEDTE
;
A
#
# COMPACT_ATOMS: atom_id res chain seq x y z
N MET A 1 37.16 3.09 -0.36
CA MET A 1 35.78 2.63 -0.34
C MET A 1 34.98 3.49 -1.32
N ALA A 2 34.37 2.89 -2.31
CA ALA A 2 33.66 3.62 -3.35
C ALA A 2 32.33 4.13 -2.81
N LYS A 3 32.18 5.44 -2.75
CA LYS A 3 30.90 6.09 -2.53
C LYS A 3 30.20 6.24 -3.87
N SER A 4 28.97 5.74 -4.00
CA SER A 4 28.15 5.91 -5.18
C SER A 4 27.10 7.00 -4.96
N ARG A 5 26.84 7.81 -5.98
CA ARG A 5 25.70 8.72 -5.95
C ARG A 5 24.44 7.97 -6.31
N ARG A 6 23.42 8.11 -5.48
CA ARG A 6 22.09 7.54 -5.71
C ARG A 6 21.01 8.61 -5.67
N TYR A 7 19.88 8.30 -6.25
CA TYR A 7 18.70 9.15 -6.23
C TYR A 7 17.67 8.56 -5.28
N CYS A 8 17.11 9.40 -4.42
CA CYS A 8 16.03 8.98 -3.53
C CYS A 8 14.79 8.62 -4.35
N TYR A 9 14.22 7.48 -4.07
CA TYR A 9 13.03 7.01 -4.78
C TYR A 9 11.81 7.92 -4.57
N LEU A 10 11.68 8.56 -3.39
CA LEU A 10 10.57 9.42 -3.04
C LEU A 10 10.76 10.87 -3.51
N CYS A 11 11.86 11.52 -3.07
CA CYS A 11 12.08 12.94 -3.31
C CYS A 11 12.97 13.27 -4.52
N GLY A 12 13.58 12.26 -5.15
CA GLY A 12 14.47 12.46 -6.30
C GLY A 12 15.83 13.11 -5.97
N ASN A 13 16.06 13.53 -4.73
CA ASN A 13 17.34 14.13 -4.34
C ASN A 13 18.48 13.13 -4.43
N THR A 14 19.64 13.65 -4.86
CA THR A 14 20.87 12.86 -4.89
C THR A 14 21.49 12.78 -3.50
N TYR A 15 22.00 11.61 -3.15
CA TYR A 15 22.71 11.37 -1.91
C TYR A 15 23.89 10.42 -2.10
N GLU A 16 24.84 10.46 -1.20
CA GLU A 16 25.99 9.55 -1.21
C GLU A 16 25.64 8.26 -0.48
N TYR A 17 25.84 7.15 -1.14
CA TYR A 17 25.68 5.82 -0.57
C TYR A 17 27.02 5.08 -0.55
N CYS A 18 27.31 4.44 0.58
CA CYS A 18 28.48 3.60 0.76
C CYS A 18 28.06 2.13 0.90
N ASP A 19 28.59 1.26 0.05
CA ASP A 19 28.35 -0.20 0.12
C ASP A 19 29.09 -0.88 1.30
N CYS A 20 29.57 -0.09 2.24
CA CYS A 20 30.42 -0.56 3.34
C CYS A 20 29.70 -1.27 4.49
N ASN A 21 28.48 -1.70 4.31
CA ASN A 21 27.63 -2.40 5.31
C ASN A 21 27.43 -1.65 6.65
N ARG A 22 27.84 -0.38 6.74
CA ARG A 22 27.68 0.47 7.94
C ARG A 22 26.46 1.36 7.88
N GLN A 23 25.83 1.45 6.71
CA GLN A 23 24.62 2.25 6.53
C GLN A 23 23.39 1.36 6.62
N PRO A 24 22.27 1.89 7.13
CA PRO A 24 21.01 1.18 7.16
C PRO A 24 20.58 0.74 5.76
N SER A 25 19.97 -0.42 5.64
CA SER A 25 19.56 -1.01 4.36
C SER A 25 18.61 -0.11 3.55
N PHE A 26 17.78 0.71 4.21
CA PHE A 26 16.87 1.62 3.51
C PHE A 26 17.61 2.71 2.71
N MET A 27 18.84 3.07 3.10
CA MET A 27 19.65 4.04 2.36
C MET A 27 20.09 3.55 0.98
N ALA A 28 19.87 2.28 0.66
CA ALA A 28 20.03 1.81 -0.71
C ALA A 28 19.00 2.42 -1.68
N THR A 29 17.85 2.87 -1.17
CA THR A 29 16.70 3.35 -1.96
C THR A 29 16.27 4.77 -1.58
N PHE A 30 16.40 5.15 -0.30
CA PHE A 30 15.92 6.43 0.25
C PHE A 30 17.07 7.22 0.85
N CYS A 31 17.03 8.54 0.70
CA CYS A 31 18.06 9.43 1.26
C CYS A 31 17.96 9.59 2.78
N SER A 32 16.79 9.36 3.36
CA SER A 32 16.51 9.53 4.78
C SER A 32 15.46 8.54 5.26
N GLU A 33 15.41 8.36 6.57
CA GLU A 33 14.37 7.57 7.24
C GLU A 33 12.98 8.14 7.00
N ASN A 34 12.85 9.47 7.04
CA ASN A 34 11.61 10.16 6.75
C ASN A 34 11.03 9.80 5.36
N CYS A 35 11.87 9.80 4.32
CA CYS A 35 11.44 9.37 2.98
C CYS A 35 11.00 7.91 2.93
N ARG A 36 11.68 7.03 3.66
CA ARG A 36 11.28 5.62 3.80
C ARG A 36 9.91 5.50 4.45
N ASP A 37 9.68 6.21 5.55
CA ASP A 37 8.45 6.07 6.34
C ASP A 37 7.24 6.64 5.59
N ILE A 38 7.40 7.77 4.90
CA ILE A 38 6.37 8.32 4.01
C ILE A 38 6.03 7.31 2.90
N PHE A 39 7.04 6.77 2.23
CA PHE A 39 6.83 5.78 1.16
C PHE A 39 6.13 4.53 1.68
N LYS A 40 6.53 4.03 2.84
CA LYS A 40 5.93 2.86 3.49
C LYS A 40 4.45 3.10 3.80
N SER A 41 4.11 4.24 4.40
CA SER A 41 2.73 4.60 4.74
C SER A 41 1.84 4.67 3.49
N LEU A 42 2.31 5.32 2.44
CA LEU A 42 1.58 5.43 1.17
C LEU A 42 1.45 4.07 0.45
N SER A 43 2.45 3.20 0.55
CA SER A 43 2.40 1.85 -0.02
C SER A 43 1.38 0.97 0.69
N LEU A 44 1.32 1.03 2.02
CA LEU A 44 0.34 0.30 2.83
C LEU A 44 -1.10 0.77 2.52
N TYR A 45 -1.28 2.07 2.33
CA TYR A 45 -2.55 2.64 1.90
C TYR A 45 -2.92 2.20 0.47
N GLY A 46 -1.98 2.25 -0.46
CA GLY A 46 -2.21 1.84 -1.86
C GLY A 46 -2.53 0.36 -2.04
N THR A 47 -2.10 -0.48 -1.10
CA THR A 47 -2.43 -1.91 -1.05
C THR A 47 -3.66 -2.24 -0.20
N ASN A 48 -4.37 -1.21 0.30
CA ASN A 48 -5.54 -1.33 1.17
C ASN A 48 -5.27 -2.13 2.48
N ILE A 49 -4.05 -2.11 2.97
CA ILE A 49 -3.68 -2.73 4.25
C ILE A 49 -4.08 -1.82 5.41
N ILE A 50 -3.98 -0.51 5.23
CA ILE A 50 -4.37 0.51 6.20
C ILE A 50 -5.43 1.43 5.62
N SER A 51 -6.23 2.05 6.49
CA SER A 51 -7.24 3.03 6.10
C SER A 51 -6.61 4.38 5.71
N ALA A 52 -7.40 5.27 5.12
CA ALA A 52 -6.96 6.63 4.83
C ALA A 52 -6.64 7.42 6.12
N GLU A 53 -7.37 7.16 7.20
CA GLU A 53 -7.17 7.80 8.50
C GLU A 53 -5.85 7.35 9.13
N ASP A 54 -5.60 6.04 9.19
CA ASP A 54 -4.34 5.49 9.69
C ASP A 54 -3.14 5.99 8.89
N CYS A 55 -3.30 6.07 7.56
CA CYS A 55 -2.25 6.60 6.69
C CYS A 55 -1.92 8.06 7.01
N LYS A 56 -2.94 8.88 7.28
CA LYS A 56 -2.74 10.27 7.70
C LYS A 56 -2.00 10.38 9.03
N GLU A 57 -2.39 9.60 10.03
CA GLU A 57 -1.71 9.58 11.33
C GLU A 57 -0.23 9.24 11.18
N LEU A 58 0.10 8.28 10.32
CA LEU A 58 1.48 7.93 10.02
C LEU A 58 2.23 9.06 9.29
N LEU A 59 1.55 9.76 8.37
CA LEU A 59 2.12 10.90 7.65
C LEU A 59 2.30 12.13 8.56
N ASP A 60 1.42 12.34 9.52
CA ASP A 60 1.52 13.42 10.50
C ASP A 60 2.74 13.25 11.44
N CYS A 61 3.20 12.02 11.63
CA CYS A 61 4.46 11.72 12.31
C CYS A 61 5.70 11.98 11.45
N CYS A 62 5.53 12.18 10.15
CA CYS A 62 6.60 12.42 9.19
C CYS A 62 6.74 13.91 8.87
N ASP A 63 7.92 14.31 8.39
CA ASP A 63 8.15 15.66 7.89
C ASP A 63 7.78 15.77 6.42
N LEU A 64 6.72 16.51 6.12
CA LEU A 64 6.21 16.78 4.78
C LEU A 64 6.69 18.12 4.20
N SER A 65 7.63 18.81 4.85
CA SER A 65 8.13 20.13 4.42
C SER A 65 8.67 20.12 2.98
N ASN A 66 9.22 18.99 2.53
CA ASN A 66 9.77 18.81 1.19
C ASN A 66 8.78 18.17 0.20
N LYS A 67 7.49 18.25 0.47
CA LYS A 67 6.44 17.65 -0.36
C LYS A 67 6.56 18.04 -1.84
N GLU A 68 6.99 19.26 -2.14
CA GLU A 68 7.13 19.75 -3.51
C GLU A 68 8.21 19.02 -4.31
N SER A 69 9.21 18.45 -3.64
CA SER A 69 10.26 17.67 -4.28
C SER A 69 9.83 16.22 -4.57
N TYR A 70 8.71 15.78 -4.03
CA TYR A 70 8.21 14.42 -4.25
C TYR A 70 7.67 14.26 -5.67
N LYS A 71 7.63 13.00 -6.13
CA LYS A 71 7.01 12.66 -7.42
C LYS A 71 5.55 13.13 -7.45
N GLU A 72 5.08 13.55 -8.60
CA GLU A 72 3.72 14.05 -8.79
C GLU A 72 2.65 13.07 -8.30
N SER A 73 2.81 11.78 -8.59
CA SER A 73 1.90 10.73 -8.12
C SER A 73 1.82 10.67 -6.59
N THR A 74 2.97 10.84 -5.91
CA THR A 74 3.04 10.86 -4.45
C THR A 74 2.36 12.09 -3.88
N ARG A 75 2.62 13.27 -4.43
CA ARG A 75 1.95 14.52 -4.03
C ARG A 75 0.44 14.43 -4.17
N ASN A 76 -0.02 13.96 -5.33
CA ASN A 76 -1.45 13.79 -5.60
C ASN A 76 -2.13 12.83 -4.63
N THR A 77 -1.45 11.78 -4.22
CA THR A 77 -1.98 10.83 -3.23
C THR A 77 -2.08 11.48 -1.85
N ILE A 78 -1.06 12.21 -1.42
CA ILE A 78 -1.06 12.96 -0.17
C ILE A 78 -2.17 14.01 -0.18
N ASP A 79 -2.30 14.78 -1.27
CA ASP A 79 -3.33 15.81 -1.39
C ASP A 79 -4.74 15.23 -1.34
N LYS A 80 -4.97 14.09 -1.97
CA LYS A 80 -6.26 13.39 -1.90
C LYS A 80 -6.59 12.92 -0.48
N LEU A 81 -5.60 12.39 0.24
CA LEU A 81 -5.78 11.96 1.63
C LEU A 81 -6.22 13.12 2.53
N TYR A 82 -5.60 14.29 2.38
CA TYR A 82 -5.94 15.45 3.18
C TYR A 82 -7.21 16.17 2.68
N ALA A 83 -7.52 16.14 1.39
CA ALA A 83 -8.73 16.73 0.83
C ALA A 83 -10.02 15.99 1.27
N THR A 84 -9.94 14.68 1.48
CA THR A 84 -11.11 13.87 1.89
C THR A 84 -11.65 14.26 3.28
N GLN A 85 -10.90 14.99 4.09
CA GLN A 85 -11.37 15.47 5.39
C GLN A 85 -12.31 16.69 5.33
N VAL A 86 -12.29 17.43 4.23
CA VAL A 86 -13.15 18.62 4.11
C VAL A 86 -14.60 18.24 3.76
N ALA A 87 -14.80 17.03 3.23
CA ALA A 87 -16.12 16.55 2.79
C ALA A 87 -16.94 15.81 3.86
N THR A 88 -16.41 15.63 5.09
CA THR A 88 -17.09 14.82 6.12
C THR A 88 -17.74 15.67 7.22
N ILE A 89 -17.99 16.96 6.99
CA ILE A 89 -18.78 17.82 7.87
C ILE A 89 -20.01 18.36 7.11
N GLU A 90 -20.67 17.51 6.34
CA GLU A 90 -22.06 17.65 6.04
C GLU A 90 -22.73 16.34 6.47
N GLU A 91 -23.28 16.35 7.69
CA GLU A 91 -24.30 15.40 8.08
C GLU A 91 -25.37 15.39 7.01
N PRO A 92 -25.65 14.26 6.35
CA PRO A 92 -26.90 14.17 5.64
C PRO A 92 -27.99 14.13 6.71
N GLU A 93 -28.78 15.19 6.81
CA GLU A 93 -30.06 15.12 7.46
C GLU A 93 -30.79 13.91 6.90
N VAL A 94 -30.94 12.88 7.72
CA VAL A 94 -31.75 11.72 7.43
C VAL A 94 -33.17 12.19 7.50
N VAL A 95 -33.73 12.60 6.38
CA VAL A 95 -35.18 12.69 6.21
C VAL A 95 -35.68 11.25 6.24
N VAL A 96 -36.16 10.84 7.40
CA VAL A 96 -36.88 9.59 7.57
C VAL A 96 -38.26 9.81 6.97
N GLU A 97 -38.46 9.46 5.71
CA GLU A 97 -39.78 9.25 5.18
C GLU A 97 -40.32 7.93 5.74
N PRO A 98 -41.53 7.90 6.28
CA PRO A 98 -42.15 6.68 6.76
C PRO A 98 -42.47 5.78 5.56
N VAL A 99 -41.76 4.70 5.40
CA VAL A 99 -42.12 3.65 4.45
C VAL A 99 -43.28 2.86 5.05
N GLU A 100 -44.44 2.97 4.40
CA GLU A 100 -45.56 2.09 4.63
C GLU A 100 -45.22 0.64 4.31
N ASP A 101 -45.69 -0.26 5.16
CA ASP A 101 -45.65 -1.70 5.06
C ASP A 101 -45.92 -2.21 3.63
N VAL A 102 -44.88 -2.78 3.01
CA VAL A 102 -45.05 -3.68 1.88
C VAL A 102 -44.67 -5.09 2.35
N VAL A 103 -45.69 -5.90 2.48
CA VAL A 103 -45.62 -7.32 2.82
C VAL A 103 -44.74 -8.04 1.81
N ASP A 104 -43.69 -8.71 2.29
CA ASP A 104 -42.81 -9.60 1.54
C ASP A 104 -43.60 -10.76 0.90
N PRO A 105 -43.40 -11.01 -0.40
CA PRO A 105 -43.67 -12.33 -0.95
C PRO A 105 -42.51 -13.25 -0.62
N VAL A 106 -42.82 -14.33 0.08
CA VAL A 106 -41.98 -15.46 0.33
C VAL A 106 -41.40 -15.96 -0.98
N VAL A 107 -40.10 -15.87 -1.12
CA VAL A 107 -39.38 -16.52 -2.24
C VAL A 107 -38.83 -17.85 -1.71
N ASP A 108 -39.49 -18.89 -2.11
CA ASP A 108 -39.01 -20.26 -1.95
C ASP A 108 -37.77 -20.50 -2.81
N ASP A 109 -36.90 -21.37 -2.28
CA ASP A 109 -35.82 -22.09 -2.94
C ASP A 109 -34.63 -21.28 -3.47
N VAL A 110 -33.69 -21.05 -2.57
CA VAL A 110 -32.29 -20.93 -2.96
C VAL A 110 -31.70 -22.33 -3.04
N VAL A 111 -31.66 -22.87 -4.23
CA VAL A 111 -30.85 -24.05 -4.56
C VAL A 111 -29.40 -23.63 -4.45
N ILE A 112 -28.71 -24.08 -3.41
CA ILE A 112 -27.27 -23.93 -3.30
C ILE A 112 -26.65 -24.90 -4.28
N ASP A 113 -26.31 -24.42 -5.47
CA ASP A 113 -25.50 -25.17 -6.40
C ASP A 113 -24.09 -25.31 -5.82
N THR A 114 -23.72 -26.58 -5.70
CA THR A 114 -22.43 -27.09 -5.29
C THR A 114 -21.30 -26.33 -5.96
N ILE A 115 -20.47 -25.72 -5.14
CA ILE A 115 -19.18 -25.12 -5.55
C ILE A 115 -18.31 -26.26 -6.12
N PRO A 116 -17.84 -26.18 -7.36
CA PRO A 116 -16.92 -27.17 -7.88
C PRO A 116 -15.60 -27.06 -7.14
N GLU A 117 -15.21 -28.15 -6.50
CA GLU A 117 -13.89 -28.30 -5.87
C GLU A 117 -12.82 -28.04 -6.94
N ILE A 118 -12.13 -26.92 -6.81
CA ILE A 118 -10.94 -26.65 -7.59
C ILE A 118 -9.81 -27.52 -7.02
N LYS A 119 -9.57 -28.67 -7.66
CA LYS A 119 -8.37 -29.45 -7.40
C LYS A 119 -7.16 -28.67 -7.87
N ILE A 120 -6.47 -28.05 -6.92
CA ILE A 120 -5.15 -27.47 -7.18
C ILE A 120 -4.17 -28.64 -7.25
N GLU A 121 -3.89 -29.11 -8.44
CA GLU A 121 -2.76 -30.00 -8.68
C GLU A 121 -1.47 -29.20 -8.47
N ARG A 122 -0.87 -29.41 -7.31
CA ARG A 122 0.50 -28.99 -7.04
C ARG A 122 1.44 -29.82 -7.89
N LYS A 123 1.83 -29.27 -9.04
CA LYS A 123 2.87 -29.82 -9.88
C LYS A 123 4.18 -29.83 -9.09
N LYS A 124 4.53 -31.00 -8.55
CA LYS A 124 5.84 -31.24 -7.95
C LYS A 124 6.88 -31.03 -9.04
N ARG A 125 7.62 -29.93 -8.95
CA ARG A 125 8.85 -29.78 -9.72
C ARG A 125 9.87 -30.73 -9.09
N ASN A 126 10.08 -31.88 -9.75
CA ASN A 126 11.24 -32.69 -9.53
C ASN A 126 12.48 -31.87 -9.91
N ARG A 127 13.19 -31.44 -8.91
CA ARG A 127 14.54 -30.93 -9.08
C ARG A 127 15.44 -32.14 -9.08
N GLU A 128 15.72 -32.66 -10.27
CA GLU A 128 16.82 -33.62 -10.46
C GLU A 128 18.10 -32.89 -10.14
N VAL A 129 18.72 -33.26 -9.03
CA VAL A 129 20.09 -32.89 -8.71
C VAL A 129 20.97 -33.86 -9.47
N VAL A 130 21.52 -33.42 -10.58
CA VAL A 130 22.60 -34.12 -11.27
C VAL A 130 23.86 -33.91 -10.44
N ILE A 131 24.29 -34.94 -9.75
CA ILE A 131 25.61 -34.97 -9.12
C ILE A 131 26.53 -35.51 -10.21
N GLU A 132 27.35 -34.66 -10.83
CA GLU A 132 28.47 -35.09 -11.64
C GLU A 132 29.60 -35.48 -10.71
N ASP A 133 29.82 -36.77 -10.59
CA ASP A 133 31.06 -37.33 -10.01
C ASP A 133 32.20 -37.04 -10.98
N THR A 134 33.08 -36.14 -10.55
CA THR A 134 34.36 -35.94 -11.23
C THR A 134 35.41 -36.80 -10.52
N GLU A 135 35.85 -37.85 -11.16
CA GLU A 135 37.08 -38.53 -10.82
C GLU A 135 38.30 -37.67 -11.14
#